data_f141b7c1b3474b42e094cd026e01cd0c
#
_entry.id   f141b7c1b3474b42e094cd026e01cd0c
#
_cell.length_a   1.000
_cell.length_b   1.000
_cell.length_c   1.000
_cell.angle_alpha   90.00
_cell.angle_beta   90.00
_cell.angle_gamma   90.00
#
_symmetry.space_group_name_H-M   'P 1'
#
loop_
_entity.id
_entity.type
_entity.pdbx_description
1 polymer ?
#
loop_
_entity_poly.entity_id
_entity_poly.type
_entity_poly.pdbx_seq_one_letter_code
_entity_poly.pdbx_strand_id
1 'polypeptide(L)'
;SVEDLSDYPRVGCGPLKEAIADYEYTKKEYLICGNGAADLIFSLSRALNPKKAILPAPTFAEYEQALVSVGCEISRYYLKEENDFCIQKDYPDVLKREKPDIIFLCNPNNPTGITIPQDLLEEILETCAMQGIFMVVDECFLDFVKDPEKHTLKGKLEKYPGLFILKAFTKRYAIPGVRLGYGFCSDRKV
;
A
#
# COMPACT_ATOMS: atom_id res chain seq x y z
N SER A 1 -7.83 22.03 15.40
CA SER A 1 -7.77 23.49 15.61
C SER A 1 -6.57 23.83 16.49
N VAL A 2 -6.20 25.12 16.61
CA VAL A 2 -5.13 25.55 17.53
C VAL A 2 -5.51 25.25 19.00
N GLU A 3 -6.78 25.16 19.30
CA GLU A 3 -7.32 24.80 20.61
C GLU A 3 -7.02 23.35 21.01
N ASP A 4 -6.83 22.45 20.03
CA ASP A 4 -6.51 21.04 20.29
C ASP A 4 -5.02 20.80 20.61
N LEU A 5 -4.16 21.82 20.48
CA LEU A 5 -2.71 21.70 20.75
C LEU A 5 -2.38 21.59 22.24
N SER A 6 -3.32 21.94 23.12
CA SER A 6 -3.16 21.81 24.58
C SER A 6 -3.40 20.39 25.09
N ASP A 7 -4.02 19.53 24.30
CA ASP A 7 -4.39 18.18 24.68
C ASP A 7 -3.48 17.12 24.04
N TYR A 8 -3.21 16.05 24.78
CA TYR A 8 -2.53 14.90 24.19
C TYR A 8 -3.41 14.25 23.11
N PRO A 9 -2.80 13.78 21.98
CA PRO A 9 -3.54 13.03 20.98
C PRO A 9 -4.26 11.82 21.59
N ARG A 10 -5.50 11.61 21.17
CA ARG A 10 -6.28 10.45 21.63
C ARG A 10 -5.69 9.15 21.10
N VAL A 11 -5.45 8.19 21.99
CA VAL A 11 -4.96 6.86 21.61
C VAL A 11 -5.93 6.22 20.63
N GLY A 12 -5.37 5.63 19.54
CA GLY A 12 -6.14 4.89 18.54
C GLY A 12 -6.86 5.74 17.50
N CYS A 13 -6.76 7.08 17.54
CA CYS A 13 -7.30 8.00 16.52
C CYS A 13 -8.80 7.81 16.23
N GLY A 14 -9.62 7.48 17.23
CA GLY A 14 -11.03 7.10 17.06
C GLY A 14 -11.85 8.04 16.17
N PRO A 15 -11.96 9.36 16.48
CA PRO A 15 -12.72 10.30 15.66
C PRO A 15 -12.19 10.44 14.23
N LEU A 16 -10.87 10.38 14.06
CA LEU A 16 -10.24 10.42 12.73
C LEU A 16 -10.60 9.17 11.92
N LYS A 17 -10.53 7.98 12.53
CA LYS A 17 -10.90 6.72 11.87
C LYS A 17 -12.38 6.69 11.50
N GLU A 18 -13.26 7.25 12.33
CA GLU A 18 -14.69 7.39 12.01
C GLU A 18 -14.89 8.28 10.78
N ALA A 19 -14.29 9.46 10.76
CA ALA A 19 -14.37 10.37 9.63
C ALA A 19 -13.81 9.77 8.33
N ILE A 20 -12.69 9.02 8.41
CA ILE A 20 -12.11 8.33 7.25
C ILE A 20 -13.01 7.16 6.82
N ALA A 21 -13.58 6.41 7.75
CA ALA A 21 -14.48 5.29 7.45
C ALA A 21 -15.71 5.76 6.69
N ASP A 22 -16.33 6.86 7.14
CA ASP A 22 -17.47 7.47 6.47
C ASP A 22 -17.10 7.99 5.07
N TYR A 23 -15.95 8.65 4.96
CA TYR A 23 -15.46 9.19 3.69
C TYR A 23 -15.11 8.10 2.67
N GLU A 24 -14.47 7.02 3.11
CA GLU A 24 -14.04 5.91 2.26
C GLU A 24 -15.10 4.81 2.12
N TYR A 25 -16.26 4.93 2.78
CA TYR A 25 -17.31 3.91 2.80
C TYR A 25 -16.78 2.53 3.21
N THR A 26 -16.02 2.50 4.34
CA THR A 26 -15.37 1.29 4.86
C THR A 26 -15.60 1.12 6.36
N LYS A 27 -15.18 -0.02 6.91
CA LYS A 27 -15.25 -0.27 8.35
C LYS A 27 -14.07 0.39 9.06
N LYS A 28 -14.33 1.09 10.17
CA LYS A 28 -13.27 1.74 10.97
C LYS A 28 -12.25 0.74 11.52
N GLU A 29 -12.66 -0.50 11.72
CA GLU A 29 -11.81 -1.59 12.19
C GLU A 29 -10.72 -2.00 11.20
N TYR A 30 -10.89 -1.67 9.92
CA TYR A 30 -9.88 -1.91 8.88
C TYR A 30 -8.85 -0.77 8.80
N LEU A 31 -9.10 0.37 9.47
CA LEU A 31 -8.29 1.56 9.33
C LEU A 31 -7.11 1.58 10.30
N ILE A 32 -5.95 1.88 9.76
CA ILE A 32 -4.73 2.19 10.50
C ILE A 32 -4.29 3.59 10.06
N CYS A 33 -4.04 4.49 11.02
CA CYS A 33 -3.58 5.85 10.75
C CYS A 33 -2.11 5.98 11.14
N GLY A 34 -1.36 6.77 10.36
CA GLY A 34 0.07 7.01 10.60
C GLY A 34 0.48 8.44 10.27
N ASN A 35 1.69 8.80 10.64
CA ASN A 35 2.31 10.11 10.39
C ASN A 35 2.80 10.23 8.93
N GLY A 36 1.85 10.17 8.00
CA GLY A 36 2.09 10.02 6.57
C GLY A 36 2.21 8.55 6.14
N ALA A 37 2.15 8.31 4.82
CA ALA A 37 2.27 6.96 4.26
C ALA A 37 3.62 6.30 4.59
N ALA A 38 4.72 7.06 4.64
CA ALA A 38 6.04 6.55 4.97
C ALA A 38 6.07 5.88 6.36
N ASP A 39 5.46 6.50 7.37
CA ASP A 39 5.37 5.91 8.71
C ASP A 39 4.70 4.53 8.69
N LEU A 40 3.62 4.39 7.93
CA LEU A 40 2.93 3.11 7.76
C LEU A 40 3.78 2.07 7.02
N ILE A 41 4.53 2.46 5.99
CA ILE A 41 5.44 1.58 5.26
C ILE A 41 6.50 1.01 6.21
N PHE A 42 7.16 1.86 7.00
CA PHE A 42 8.17 1.42 7.97
C PHE A 42 7.57 0.61 9.13
N SER A 43 6.41 1.02 9.64
CA SER A 43 5.73 0.30 10.74
C SER A 43 5.28 -1.08 10.30
N LEU A 44 4.73 -1.20 9.09
CA LEU A 44 4.31 -2.46 8.49
C LEU A 44 5.50 -3.40 8.28
N SER A 45 6.61 -2.88 7.72
CA SER A 45 7.83 -3.66 7.53
C SER A 45 8.38 -4.18 8.86
N ARG A 46 8.36 -3.38 9.92
CA ARG A 46 8.77 -3.80 11.27
C ARG A 46 7.83 -4.84 11.88
N ALA A 47 6.53 -4.65 11.74
CA ALA A 47 5.52 -5.55 12.31
C ALA A 47 5.55 -6.94 11.65
N LEU A 48 5.65 -6.99 10.33
CA LEU A 48 5.68 -8.24 9.56
C LEU A 48 7.06 -8.90 9.54
N ASN A 49 8.13 -8.12 9.68
CA ASN A 49 9.53 -8.57 9.68
C ASN A 49 9.85 -9.58 8.55
N PRO A 50 9.52 -9.26 7.28
CA PRO A 50 9.69 -10.16 6.16
C PRO A 50 11.17 -10.50 5.93
N LYS A 51 11.44 -11.69 5.42
CA LYS A 51 12.80 -12.14 5.10
C LYS A 51 13.13 -11.91 3.64
N LYS A 52 12.14 -12.03 2.75
CA LYS A 52 12.30 -11.84 1.32
C LYS A 52 11.17 -10.95 0.76
N ALA A 53 11.53 -10.01 -0.09
CA ALA A 53 10.60 -9.15 -0.79
C ALA A 53 10.91 -9.07 -2.29
N ILE A 54 9.88 -8.79 -3.10
CA ILE A 54 10.05 -8.39 -4.51
C ILE A 54 9.49 -6.99 -4.67
N LEU A 55 10.29 -6.11 -5.27
CA LEU A 55 9.87 -4.76 -5.64
C LEU A 55 9.98 -4.56 -7.15
N PRO A 56 8.97 -3.98 -7.81
CA PRO A 56 9.16 -3.40 -9.14
C PRO A 56 10.26 -2.34 -9.11
N ALA A 57 11.00 -2.19 -10.19
CA ALA A 57 12.03 -1.15 -10.32
C ALA A 57 12.00 -0.54 -11.74
N PRO A 58 11.81 0.80 -11.86
CA PRO A 58 11.76 1.78 -10.78
C PRO A 58 10.43 1.79 -10.02
N THR A 59 10.49 2.14 -8.71
CA THR A 59 9.32 2.41 -7.87
C THR A 59 9.71 3.36 -6.73
N PHE A 60 8.79 3.65 -5.81
CA PHE A 60 9.01 4.57 -4.71
C PHE A 60 10.07 4.03 -3.73
N ALA A 61 11.11 4.83 -3.47
CA ALA A 61 12.32 4.39 -2.75
C ALA A 61 12.08 4.01 -1.27
N GLU A 62 11.04 4.52 -0.63
CA GLU A 62 10.74 4.26 0.78
C GLU A 62 10.45 2.78 1.06
N TYR A 63 9.92 2.04 0.08
CA TYR A 63 9.68 0.59 0.26
C TYR A 63 10.98 -0.16 0.49
N GLU A 64 11.99 0.11 -0.36
CA GLU A 64 13.31 -0.50 -0.20
C GLU A 64 13.97 -0.10 1.11
N GLN A 65 13.93 1.20 1.46
CA GLN A 65 14.50 1.69 2.71
C GLN A 65 13.87 1.03 3.94
N ALA A 66 12.54 0.89 3.95
CA ALA A 66 11.83 0.24 5.04
C ALA A 66 12.18 -1.24 5.17
N LEU A 67 12.25 -1.97 4.06
CA LEU A 67 12.61 -3.38 4.03
C LEU A 67 14.07 -3.62 4.43
N VAL A 68 15.00 -2.80 3.95
CA VAL A 68 16.41 -2.84 4.36
C VAL A 68 16.56 -2.59 5.86
N SER A 69 15.76 -1.69 6.43
CA SER A 69 15.83 -1.38 7.87
C SER A 69 15.50 -2.56 8.80
N VAL A 70 14.85 -3.60 8.26
CA VAL A 70 14.53 -4.85 8.99
C VAL A 70 15.34 -6.06 8.51
N GLY A 71 16.35 -5.82 7.65
CA GLY A 71 17.24 -6.88 7.14
C GLY A 71 16.57 -7.80 6.12
N CYS A 72 15.54 -7.32 5.41
CA CYS A 72 14.86 -8.07 4.37
C CYS A 72 15.73 -8.18 3.11
N GLU A 73 15.82 -9.37 2.52
CA GLU A 73 16.41 -9.58 1.19
C GLU A 73 15.45 -9.08 0.12
N ILE A 74 15.97 -8.27 -0.84
CA ILE A 74 15.13 -7.65 -1.87
C ILE A 74 15.57 -8.10 -3.25
N SER A 75 14.66 -8.75 -3.97
CA SER A 75 14.75 -9.02 -5.40
C SER A 75 14.02 -7.91 -6.17
N ARG A 76 14.54 -7.53 -7.34
CA ARG A 76 13.94 -6.50 -8.18
C ARG A 76 13.33 -7.10 -9.43
N TYR A 77 12.07 -6.73 -9.70
CA TYR A 77 11.42 -6.96 -10.99
C TYR A 77 11.59 -5.70 -11.84
N TYR A 78 12.49 -5.74 -12.82
CA TYR A 78 12.81 -4.57 -13.62
C TYR A 78 11.71 -4.26 -14.64
N LEU A 79 11.12 -3.09 -14.50
CA LEU A 79 10.20 -2.51 -15.50
C LEU A 79 11.02 -1.97 -16.67
N LYS A 80 10.58 -2.23 -17.88
CA LYS A 80 11.34 -1.90 -19.08
C LYS A 80 10.64 -0.81 -19.90
N GLU A 81 11.43 0.08 -20.49
CA GLU A 81 10.96 1.14 -21.37
C GLU A 81 10.18 0.58 -22.58
N GLU A 82 10.64 -0.53 -23.16
CA GLU A 82 9.98 -1.23 -24.26
C GLU A 82 8.54 -1.68 -23.96
N ASN A 83 8.17 -1.74 -22.69
CA ASN A 83 6.84 -2.08 -22.17
C ASN A 83 6.21 -0.90 -21.42
N ASP A 84 6.58 0.33 -21.73
CA ASP A 84 6.10 1.55 -21.07
C ASP A 84 6.20 1.51 -19.52
N PHE A 85 7.22 0.84 -19.00
CA PHE A 85 7.40 0.59 -17.56
C PHE A 85 6.19 -0.06 -16.87
N CYS A 86 5.38 -0.82 -17.60
CA CYS A 86 4.25 -1.57 -17.04
C CYS A 86 4.72 -2.90 -16.44
N ILE A 87 4.08 -3.32 -15.35
CA ILE A 87 4.16 -4.70 -14.87
C ILE A 87 3.56 -5.61 -15.93
N GLN A 88 4.28 -6.70 -16.28
CA GLN A 88 3.88 -7.63 -17.32
C GLN A 88 3.11 -8.84 -16.77
N LYS A 89 2.44 -9.58 -17.64
CA LYS A 89 1.63 -10.77 -17.28
C LYS A 89 2.44 -11.94 -16.70
N ASP A 90 3.77 -11.89 -16.78
CA ASP A 90 4.66 -12.89 -16.18
C ASP A 90 4.91 -12.65 -14.68
N TYR A 91 4.51 -11.48 -14.15
CA TYR A 91 4.77 -11.14 -12.74
C TYR A 91 4.16 -12.13 -11.73
N PRO A 92 2.92 -12.63 -11.88
CA PRO A 92 2.38 -13.71 -11.03
C PRO A 92 3.25 -14.98 -11.04
N ASP A 93 3.84 -15.36 -12.17
CA ASP A 93 4.72 -16.52 -12.25
C ASP A 93 6.08 -16.28 -11.59
N VAL A 94 6.58 -15.04 -11.65
CA VAL A 94 7.75 -14.61 -10.85
C VAL A 94 7.45 -14.78 -9.37
N LEU A 95 6.29 -14.35 -8.88
CA LEU A 95 5.90 -14.50 -7.47
C LEU A 95 5.83 -15.97 -7.04
N LYS A 96 5.25 -16.84 -7.85
CA LYS A 96 5.17 -18.30 -7.60
C LYS A 96 6.56 -18.93 -7.50
N ARG A 97 7.51 -18.51 -8.36
CA ARG A 97 8.88 -19.02 -8.38
C ARG A 97 9.71 -18.49 -7.21
N GLU A 98 9.65 -17.20 -6.96
CA GLU A 98 10.51 -16.51 -5.99
C GLU A 98 9.99 -16.62 -4.54
N LYS A 99 8.68 -16.78 -4.36
CA LYS A 99 7.99 -16.92 -3.07
C LYS A 99 8.44 -15.88 -2.03
N PRO A 100 8.28 -14.58 -2.29
CA PRO A 100 8.57 -13.56 -1.30
C PRO A 100 7.57 -13.61 -0.14
N ASP A 101 7.93 -13.05 1.02
CA ASP A 101 7.00 -12.88 2.15
C ASP A 101 6.08 -11.68 1.91
N ILE A 102 6.59 -10.65 1.22
CA ILE A 102 5.90 -9.38 0.98
C ILE A 102 6.21 -8.81 -0.40
N ILE A 103 5.24 -8.13 -0.99
CA ILE A 103 5.42 -7.27 -2.15
C ILE A 103 4.82 -5.88 -1.89
N PHE A 104 5.43 -4.85 -2.49
CA PHE A 104 4.85 -3.51 -2.59
C PHE A 104 4.60 -3.18 -4.05
N LEU A 105 3.38 -2.74 -4.34
CA LEU A 105 2.96 -2.25 -5.66
C LEU A 105 2.46 -0.81 -5.52
N CYS A 106 3.09 0.11 -6.20
CA CYS A 106 2.63 1.50 -6.30
C CYS A 106 1.66 1.60 -7.49
N ASN A 107 0.43 2.00 -7.25
CA ASN A 107 -0.61 2.04 -8.27
C ASN A 107 -1.49 3.30 -8.18
N PRO A 108 -1.26 4.33 -8.98
CA PRO A 108 -0.24 4.46 -10.07
C PRO A 108 1.20 4.43 -9.54
N ASN A 109 2.11 3.89 -10.34
CA ASN A 109 3.51 3.79 -9.94
C ASN A 109 4.21 5.15 -9.91
N ASN A 110 4.97 5.40 -8.87
CA ASN A 110 5.89 6.52 -8.76
C ASN A 110 7.33 5.98 -9.01
N PRO A 111 8.06 6.43 -10.08
CA PRO A 111 7.87 7.71 -10.79
C PRO A 111 7.14 7.62 -12.15
N THR A 112 6.73 6.44 -12.62
CA THR A 112 6.31 6.27 -14.02
C THR A 112 4.88 6.80 -14.32
N GLY A 113 4.04 6.92 -13.29
CA GLY A 113 2.64 7.34 -13.43
C GLY A 113 1.72 6.26 -14.02
N ILE A 114 2.23 5.07 -14.28
CA ILE A 114 1.50 3.99 -14.95
C ILE A 114 0.68 3.20 -13.92
N THR A 115 -0.57 2.89 -14.28
CA THR A 115 -1.43 2.00 -13.50
C THR A 115 -1.27 0.55 -13.96
N ILE A 116 -1.43 -0.37 -13.02
CA ILE A 116 -1.51 -1.80 -13.33
C ILE A 116 -2.93 -2.09 -13.85
N PRO A 117 -3.10 -2.80 -14.98
CA PRO A 117 -4.41 -3.25 -15.45
C PRO A 117 -5.16 -4.02 -14.36
N GLN A 118 -6.46 -3.75 -14.20
CA GLN A 118 -7.24 -4.28 -13.08
C GLN A 118 -7.27 -5.82 -13.04
N ASP A 119 -7.39 -6.45 -14.21
CA ASP A 119 -7.34 -7.91 -14.36
C ASP A 119 -6.01 -8.50 -13.87
N LEU A 120 -4.89 -7.87 -14.23
CA LEU A 120 -3.57 -8.30 -13.76
C LEU A 120 -3.39 -8.03 -12.27
N LEU A 121 -3.87 -6.89 -11.76
CA LEU A 121 -3.80 -6.56 -10.33
C LEU A 121 -4.58 -7.57 -9.47
N GLU A 122 -5.74 -8.01 -9.95
CA GLU A 122 -6.54 -9.06 -9.30
C GLU A 122 -5.85 -10.43 -9.39
N GLU A 123 -5.24 -10.78 -10.52
CA GLU A 123 -4.46 -12.02 -10.67
C GLU A 123 -3.25 -12.05 -9.73
N ILE A 124 -2.56 -10.92 -9.58
CA ILE A 124 -1.47 -10.77 -8.61
C ILE A 124 -1.98 -11.00 -7.18
N LEU A 125 -3.11 -10.38 -6.81
CA LEU A 125 -3.72 -10.54 -5.49
C LEU A 125 -4.08 -12.00 -5.20
N GLU A 126 -4.71 -12.69 -6.16
CA GLU A 126 -5.05 -14.11 -6.03
C GLU A 126 -3.79 -14.97 -5.87
N THR A 127 -2.76 -14.69 -6.66
CA THR A 127 -1.46 -15.37 -6.55
C THR A 127 -0.85 -15.16 -5.18
N CYS A 128 -0.83 -13.92 -4.67
CA CYS A 128 -0.33 -13.62 -3.33
C CYS A 128 -1.11 -14.39 -2.26
N ALA A 129 -2.43 -14.40 -2.33
CA ALA A 129 -3.27 -15.12 -1.37
C ALA A 129 -2.99 -16.63 -1.37
N MET A 130 -2.85 -17.25 -2.55
CA MET A 130 -2.55 -18.67 -2.68
C MET A 130 -1.14 -19.03 -2.17
N GLN A 131 -0.17 -18.14 -2.29
CA GLN A 131 1.21 -18.35 -1.89
C GLN A 131 1.51 -17.87 -0.45
N GLY A 132 0.55 -17.25 0.23
CA GLY A 132 0.77 -16.66 1.56
C GLY A 132 1.65 -15.40 1.55
N ILE A 133 1.70 -14.70 0.43
CA ILE A 133 2.46 -13.45 0.25
C ILE A 133 1.62 -12.28 0.74
N PHE A 134 2.18 -11.42 1.59
CA PHE A 134 1.52 -10.18 2.00
C PHE A 134 1.64 -9.14 0.89
N MET A 135 0.52 -8.58 0.45
CA MET A 135 0.48 -7.62 -0.65
C MET A 135 0.14 -6.22 -0.15
N VAL A 136 1.04 -5.28 -0.36
CA VAL A 136 0.80 -3.85 -0.12
C VAL A 136 0.58 -3.15 -1.45
N VAL A 137 -0.57 -2.49 -1.60
CA VAL A 137 -0.86 -1.63 -2.75
C VAL A 137 -0.91 -0.18 -2.29
N ASP A 138 0.01 0.61 -2.81
CA ASP A 138 0.06 2.05 -2.52
C ASP A 138 -0.79 2.80 -3.54
N GLU A 139 -1.95 3.25 -3.09
CA GLU A 139 -2.93 4.03 -3.85
C GLU A 139 -2.86 5.55 -3.56
N CYS A 140 -1.72 6.06 -3.05
CA CYS A 140 -1.58 7.47 -2.68
C CYS A 140 -1.81 8.45 -3.84
N PHE A 141 -1.62 8.02 -5.08
CA PHE A 141 -1.86 8.82 -6.29
C PHE A 141 -3.11 8.41 -7.07
N LEU A 142 -3.88 7.45 -6.58
CA LEU A 142 -5.01 6.91 -7.32
C LEU A 142 -6.11 7.96 -7.61
N ASP A 143 -6.29 8.91 -6.71
CA ASP A 143 -7.28 10.01 -6.89
C ASP A 143 -7.03 10.90 -8.11
N PHE A 144 -5.84 10.83 -8.72
CA PHE A 144 -5.47 11.58 -9.93
C PHE A 144 -5.72 10.79 -11.22
N VAL A 145 -6.14 9.53 -11.12
CA VAL A 145 -6.48 8.69 -12.26
C VAL A 145 -7.93 8.92 -12.66
N LYS A 146 -8.23 8.80 -13.95
CA LYS A 146 -9.62 8.79 -14.43
C LYS A 146 -10.33 7.54 -13.94
N ASP A 147 -11.52 7.68 -13.38
CA ASP A 147 -12.34 6.59 -12.83
C ASP A 147 -11.58 5.74 -11.77
N PRO A 148 -11.10 6.34 -10.67
CA PRO A 148 -10.22 5.67 -9.70
C PRO A 148 -10.82 4.40 -9.10
N GLU A 149 -12.15 4.31 -9.01
CA GLU A 149 -12.86 3.13 -8.49
C GLU A 149 -12.65 1.86 -9.34
N LYS A 150 -12.21 2.01 -10.60
CA LYS A 150 -11.89 0.89 -11.47
C LYS A 150 -10.47 0.34 -11.26
N HIS A 151 -9.66 1.00 -10.44
CA HIS A 151 -8.25 0.69 -10.24
C HIS A 151 -7.90 0.38 -8.78
N THR A 152 -8.90 0.33 -7.89
CA THR A 152 -8.70 0.01 -6.47
C THR A 152 -9.02 -1.44 -6.16
N LEU A 153 -8.31 -1.99 -5.17
CA LEU A 153 -8.63 -3.29 -4.57
C LEU A 153 -9.46 -3.18 -3.28
N LYS A 154 -9.96 -2.00 -2.92
CA LYS A 154 -10.69 -1.76 -1.67
C LYS A 154 -11.86 -2.73 -1.45
N GLY A 155 -12.60 -3.07 -2.49
CA GLY A 155 -13.70 -4.05 -2.43
C GLY A 155 -13.26 -5.50 -2.16
N LYS A 156 -11.97 -5.79 -2.20
CA LYS A 156 -11.42 -7.15 -1.99
C LYS A 156 -10.94 -7.40 -0.54
N LEU A 157 -10.86 -6.37 0.31
CA LEU A 157 -10.28 -6.44 1.65
C LEU A 157 -10.85 -7.56 2.54
N GLU A 158 -12.17 -7.76 2.54
CA GLU A 158 -12.80 -8.79 3.38
C GLU A 158 -12.39 -10.22 2.97
N LYS A 159 -12.21 -10.43 1.68
CA LYS A 159 -11.85 -11.75 1.13
C LYS A 159 -10.35 -12.03 1.27
N TYR A 160 -9.50 -10.99 1.32
CA TYR A 160 -8.05 -11.11 1.26
C TYR A 160 -7.38 -10.43 2.47
N PRO A 161 -7.27 -11.09 3.63
CA PRO A 161 -6.66 -10.50 4.84
C PRO A 161 -5.17 -10.17 4.66
N GLY A 162 -4.46 -10.80 3.73
CA GLY A 162 -3.09 -10.47 3.36
C GLY A 162 -2.95 -9.25 2.44
N LEU A 163 -4.02 -8.48 2.20
CA LEU A 163 -4.01 -7.25 1.43
C LEU A 163 -3.99 -6.03 2.35
N PHE A 164 -3.01 -5.14 2.12
CA PHE A 164 -2.97 -3.81 2.71
C PHE A 164 -3.03 -2.73 1.62
N ILE A 165 -3.97 -1.80 1.74
CA ILE A 165 -4.06 -0.65 0.83
C ILE A 165 -3.59 0.58 1.58
N LEU A 166 -2.59 1.27 1.01
CA LEU A 166 -1.99 2.48 1.58
C LEU A 166 -2.54 3.71 0.86
N LYS A 167 -2.92 4.73 1.63
CA LYS A 167 -3.39 6.03 1.13
C LYS A 167 -2.79 7.19 1.93
N ALA A 168 -2.79 8.39 1.34
CA ALA A 168 -2.33 9.60 2.01
C ALA A 168 -3.14 10.81 1.59
N PHE A 169 -3.54 11.62 2.57
CA PHE A 169 -4.18 12.91 2.32
C PHE A 169 -3.20 13.98 1.80
N THR A 170 -1.90 13.80 2.02
CA THR A 170 -0.86 14.75 1.62
C THR A 170 -0.91 15.13 0.14
N LYS A 171 -1.26 14.17 -0.73
CA LYS A 171 -1.31 14.38 -2.17
C LYS A 171 -2.63 15.00 -2.58
N ARG A 172 -3.74 14.37 -2.22
CA ARG A 172 -5.10 14.79 -2.57
C ARG A 172 -5.41 16.21 -2.14
N TYR A 173 -5.03 16.59 -0.92
CA TYR A 173 -5.35 17.91 -0.35
C TYR A 173 -4.18 18.90 -0.39
N ALA A 174 -3.04 18.53 -0.99
CA ALA A 174 -1.83 19.36 -1.04
C ALA A 174 -1.39 19.88 0.36
N ILE A 175 -1.49 19.02 1.39
CA ILE A 175 -1.18 19.35 2.79
C ILE A 175 0.01 18.52 3.33
N PRO A 176 1.20 18.61 2.71
CA PRO A 176 2.32 17.75 3.10
C PRO A 176 2.78 17.97 4.56
N GLY A 177 2.57 19.16 5.12
CA GLY A 177 2.94 19.50 6.48
C GLY A 177 2.11 18.79 7.56
N VAL A 178 0.87 18.39 7.27
CA VAL A 178 -0.01 17.72 8.24
C VAL A 178 0.42 16.28 8.52
N ARG A 179 1.15 15.65 7.61
CA ARG A 179 1.69 14.30 7.78
C ARG A 179 0.63 13.24 8.11
N LEU A 180 -0.46 13.18 7.34
CA LEU A 180 -1.54 12.22 7.54
C LEU A 180 -1.54 11.16 6.43
N GLY A 181 -1.27 9.91 6.82
CA GLY A 181 -1.43 8.70 6.02
C GLY A 181 -2.39 7.73 6.70
N TYR A 182 -3.01 6.88 5.93
CA TYR A 182 -3.85 5.81 6.44
C TYR A 182 -3.79 4.60 5.54
N GLY A 183 -4.13 3.45 6.09
CA GLY A 183 -4.20 2.21 5.33
C GLY A 183 -5.41 1.40 5.74
N PHE A 184 -5.75 0.43 4.88
CA PHE A 184 -6.83 -0.52 5.09
C PHE A 184 -6.28 -1.93 5.12
N CYS A 185 -6.63 -2.70 6.15
CA CYS A 185 -6.40 -4.12 6.23
C CYS A 185 -7.54 -4.79 6.99
N SER A 186 -8.00 -5.95 6.54
CA SER A 186 -9.01 -6.71 7.28
C SER A 186 -8.41 -7.63 8.33
N ASP A 187 -7.11 -7.92 8.28
CA ASP A 187 -6.41 -8.66 9.34
C ASP A 187 -6.16 -7.74 10.54
N ARG A 188 -6.75 -8.10 11.68
CA ARG A 188 -6.62 -7.33 12.93
C ARG A 188 -5.28 -7.53 13.65
N LYS A 189 -4.40 -8.38 13.12
CA LYS A 189 -3.07 -8.63 13.68
C LYS A 189 -2.00 -7.70 13.08
N VAL A 190 -2.36 -6.98 12.02
CA VAL A 190 -1.59 -5.92 11.36
C VAL A 190 -2.02 -4.52 11.86
#